data_48c29b5539e0173d4beb14708a2d57ee
#
_entry.id   48c29b5539e0173d4beb14708a2d57ee
#
_cell.length_a   1.000
_cell.length_b   1.000
_cell.length_c   1.000
_cell.angle_alpha   90.00
_cell.angle_beta   90.00
_cell.angle_gamma   90.00
#
_symmetry.space_group_name_H-M   'P 1'
#
loop_
_entity.id
_entity.type
_entity.pdbx_description
1 polymer ?
#
loop_
_entity_poly.entity_id
_entity_poly.type
_entity_poly.pdbx_seq_one_letter_code
_entity_poly.pdbx_strand_id
1 'polypeptide(L)'
;MKICIVAGHTMKGKGTGAVGFINESKENRVVSKLVVEKLKKVGHEVDYYEVNESTNYLSLQANFANKKKYDLVVQVHFNAGGGTGTETLYKSTTGKKYAEQVTKSLGKLYKQRGAKLRNDLYWLNKTNAPAILIEVCFVDSKVDTDLYNKNIDRTAKLIAEGIIGQEIVEKPVETPVSSKKYGVKVHSFSTKEQAQSFSNMLKEKHNAYSEVYEVN
;
A
#
# COMPACT_ATOMS: atom_id res chain seq x y z
N MET A 1 -7.07 -8.87 -15.32
CA MET A 1 -7.70 -9.58 -14.19
C MET A 1 -8.73 -8.67 -13.55
N LYS A 2 -9.74 -9.30 -12.93
CA LYS A 2 -10.68 -8.64 -12.01
C LYS A 2 -10.28 -8.96 -10.58
N ILE A 3 -9.92 -7.96 -9.80
CA ILE A 3 -9.32 -8.13 -8.47
C ILE A 3 -10.14 -7.34 -7.44
N CYS A 4 -10.36 -7.92 -6.28
CA CYS A 4 -10.93 -7.21 -5.14
C CYS A 4 -9.85 -7.05 -4.07
N ILE A 5 -9.57 -5.82 -3.66
CA ILE A 5 -8.66 -5.49 -2.56
C ILE A 5 -9.48 -5.00 -1.38
N VAL A 6 -9.28 -5.61 -0.22
CA VAL A 6 -9.98 -5.24 1.02
C VAL A 6 -8.95 -4.90 2.10
N ALA A 7 -9.07 -3.73 2.69
CA ALA A 7 -8.32 -3.41 3.89
C ALA A 7 -8.90 -4.19 5.09
N GLY A 8 -8.07 -4.95 5.80
CA GLY A 8 -8.48 -5.69 6.99
C GLY A 8 -8.98 -4.77 8.11
N HIS A 9 -9.61 -5.33 9.11
CA HIS A 9 -10.04 -4.62 10.31
C HIS A 9 -11.00 -3.43 10.09
N THR A 10 -11.41 -2.82 11.20
CA THR A 10 -12.16 -1.56 11.27
C THR A 10 -11.24 -0.45 11.77
N MET A 11 -11.62 0.81 11.54
CA MET A 11 -10.91 1.98 12.09
C MET A 11 -11.31 2.27 13.54
N LYS A 12 -12.56 1.91 13.91
CA LYS A 12 -13.16 2.21 15.20
C LYS A 12 -13.99 1.03 15.69
N GLY A 13 -14.25 0.98 16.99
CA GLY A 13 -15.12 -0.01 17.61
C GLY A 13 -14.50 -1.40 17.65
N LYS A 14 -15.32 -2.41 17.43
CA LYS A 14 -14.90 -3.82 17.45
C LYS A 14 -14.10 -4.18 16.21
N GLY A 15 -12.99 -4.90 16.39
CA GLY A 15 -12.19 -5.45 15.28
C GLY A 15 -11.15 -4.49 14.73
N THR A 16 -10.77 -3.46 15.48
CA THR A 16 -9.55 -2.69 15.18
C THR A 16 -8.34 -3.60 15.25
N GLY A 17 -7.40 -3.39 14.35
CA GLY A 17 -6.17 -4.18 14.25
C GLY A 17 -5.17 -3.90 15.37
N ALA A 18 -4.04 -4.54 15.27
CA ALA A 18 -2.94 -4.37 16.22
C ALA A 18 -2.32 -2.97 16.14
N VAL A 19 -1.77 -2.53 17.27
CA VAL A 19 -1.03 -1.26 17.39
C VAL A 19 0.32 -1.54 18.02
N GLY A 20 1.37 -1.11 17.33
CA GLY A 20 2.75 -1.16 17.78
C GLY A 20 3.46 0.15 17.44
N PHE A 21 4.56 0.09 16.70
CA PHE A 21 5.22 1.28 16.14
C PHE A 21 4.40 1.92 15.00
N ILE A 22 3.50 1.15 14.39
CA ILE A 22 2.48 1.62 13.44
C ILE A 22 1.11 1.07 13.86
N ASN A 23 0.04 1.66 13.30
CA ASN A 23 -1.33 1.18 13.51
C ASN A 23 -1.79 0.39 12.29
N GLU A 24 -2.03 -0.90 12.44
CA GLU A 24 -2.45 -1.80 11.37
C GLU A 24 -3.64 -1.28 10.58
N SER A 25 -4.70 -0.86 11.28
CA SER A 25 -5.93 -0.40 10.62
C SER A 25 -5.75 0.85 9.77
N LYS A 26 -4.79 1.71 10.09
CA LYS A 26 -4.42 2.85 9.25
C LYS A 26 -3.59 2.40 8.06
N GLU A 27 -2.53 1.64 8.32
CA GLU A 27 -1.53 1.34 7.30
C GLU A 27 -2.04 0.34 6.25
N ASN A 28 -2.90 -0.62 6.63
CA ASN A 28 -3.50 -1.49 5.65
C ASN A 28 -4.39 -0.74 4.63
N ARG A 29 -5.00 0.38 5.01
CA ARG A 29 -5.75 1.26 4.11
C ARG A 29 -4.83 2.06 3.20
N VAL A 30 -3.75 2.60 3.75
CA VAL A 30 -2.75 3.36 2.99
C VAL A 30 -2.15 2.47 1.89
N VAL A 31 -1.60 1.32 2.27
CA VAL A 31 -0.94 0.44 1.30
C VAL A 31 -1.93 -0.18 0.31
N SER A 32 -3.14 -0.54 0.75
CA SER A 32 -4.16 -1.10 -0.15
C SER A 32 -4.57 -0.12 -1.25
N LYS A 33 -4.76 1.16 -0.93
CA LYS A 33 -5.10 2.19 -1.93
C LYS A 33 -3.99 2.35 -2.97
N LEU A 34 -2.74 2.35 -2.54
CA LEU A 34 -1.59 2.38 -3.45
C LEU A 34 -1.50 1.12 -4.33
N VAL A 35 -1.79 -0.07 -3.78
CA VAL A 35 -1.88 -1.32 -4.57
C VAL A 35 -2.94 -1.20 -5.66
N VAL A 36 -4.14 -0.70 -5.30
CA VAL A 36 -5.23 -0.47 -6.26
C VAL A 36 -4.80 0.45 -7.40
N GLU A 37 -4.17 1.57 -7.07
CA GLU A 37 -3.66 2.52 -8.06
C GLU A 37 -2.66 1.87 -9.02
N LYS A 38 -1.69 1.12 -8.49
CA LYS A 38 -0.67 0.44 -9.30
C LYS A 38 -1.28 -0.62 -10.22
N LEU A 39 -2.20 -1.43 -9.72
CA LEU A 39 -2.89 -2.45 -10.52
C LEU A 39 -3.76 -1.81 -11.63
N LYS A 40 -4.47 -0.72 -11.32
CA LYS A 40 -5.26 0.02 -12.33
C LYS A 40 -4.38 0.64 -13.41
N LYS A 41 -3.23 1.21 -13.04
CA LYS A 41 -2.25 1.78 -14.00
C LYS A 41 -1.75 0.76 -15.03
N VAL A 42 -1.69 -0.50 -14.67
CA VAL A 42 -1.29 -1.58 -15.59
C VAL A 42 -2.47 -2.35 -16.19
N GLY A 43 -3.67 -1.75 -16.20
CA GLY A 43 -4.82 -2.21 -16.96
C GLY A 43 -5.68 -3.27 -16.29
N HIS A 44 -5.59 -3.47 -14.97
CA HIS A 44 -6.48 -4.38 -14.26
C HIS A 44 -7.76 -3.70 -13.76
N GLU A 45 -8.87 -4.44 -13.76
CA GLU A 45 -10.12 -4.03 -13.11
C GLU A 45 -10.01 -4.31 -11.61
N VAL A 46 -10.04 -3.26 -10.78
CA VAL A 46 -9.82 -3.39 -9.34
C VAL A 46 -10.90 -2.68 -8.56
N ASP A 47 -11.61 -3.42 -7.70
CA ASP A 47 -12.51 -2.88 -6.70
C ASP A 47 -11.80 -2.81 -5.34
N TYR A 48 -12.10 -1.77 -4.59
CA TYR A 48 -11.57 -1.56 -3.23
C TYR A 48 -12.68 -1.48 -2.21
N TYR A 49 -12.44 -2.04 -1.03
CA TYR A 49 -13.38 -1.95 0.09
C TYR A 49 -12.70 -1.81 1.44
N GLU A 50 -13.29 -1.02 2.30
CA GLU A 50 -12.89 -0.87 3.71
C GLU A 50 -14.14 -0.70 4.58
N VAL A 51 -14.05 -1.12 5.84
CA VAL A 51 -15.11 -0.95 6.84
C VAL A 51 -14.58 -0.04 7.95
N ASN A 52 -15.20 1.13 8.14
CA ASN A 52 -14.73 2.06 9.16
C ASN A 52 -15.17 1.64 10.56
N GLU A 53 -16.41 1.20 10.72
CA GLU A 53 -16.97 0.75 11.99
C GLU A 53 -18.12 -0.22 11.76
N SER A 54 -18.04 -1.42 12.34
CA SER A 54 -19.14 -2.40 12.36
C SER A 54 -18.79 -3.58 13.26
N THR A 55 -19.74 -4.09 14.00
CA THR A 55 -19.60 -5.37 14.72
C THR A 55 -19.56 -6.57 13.78
N ASN A 56 -20.09 -6.41 12.56
CA ASN A 56 -20.19 -7.44 11.52
C ASN A 56 -19.17 -7.25 10.39
N TYR A 57 -18.07 -6.56 10.65
CA TYR A 57 -17.10 -6.17 9.61
C TYR A 57 -16.57 -7.35 8.79
N LEU A 58 -16.34 -8.52 9.39
CA LEU A 58 -15.88 -9.72 8.69
C LEU A 58 -16.85 -10.15 7.60
N SER A 59 -18.16 -10.20 7.93
CA SER A 59 -19.19 -10.58 6.95
C SER A 59 -19.38 -9.51 5.89
N LEU A 60 -19.30 -8.23 6.24
CA LEU A 60 -19.39 -7.13 5.27
C LEU A 60 -18.25 -7.20 4.24
N GLN A 61 -17.03 -7.47 4.69
CA GLN A 61 -15.86 -7.62 3.83
C GLN A 61 -16.00 -8.81 2.88
N ALA A 62 -16.36 -10.00 3.40
CA ALA A 62 -16.55 -11.19 2.59
C ALA A 62 -17.74 -11.04 1.61
N ASN A 63 -18.86 -10.46 2.06
CA ASN A 63 -20.01 -10.20 1.20
C ASN A 63 -19.69 -9.22 0.07
N PHE A 64 -18.87 -8.20 0.33
CA PHE A 64 -18.41 -7.31 -0.74
C PHE A 64 -17.57 -8.08 -1.78
N ALA A 65 -16.64 -8.90 -1.34
CA ALA A 65 -15.80 -9.72 -2.21
C ALA A 65 -16.61 -10.79 -2.99
N ASN A 66 -17.83 -11.12 -2.56
CA ASN A 66 -18.71 -12.08 -3.22
C ASN A 66 -19.75 -11.43 -4.16
N LYS A 67 -19.81 -10.09 -4.26
CA LYS A 67 -20.79 -9.38 -5.12
C LYS A 67 -20.55 -9.60 -6.60
N LYS A 68 -19.31 -9.87 -7.00
CA LYS A 68 -18.91 -10.08 -8.40
C LYS A 68 -18.04 -11.34 -8.51
N LYS A 69 -17.85 -11.82 -9.74
CA LYS A 69 -16.82 -12.82 -10.02
C LYS A 69 -15.46 -12.11 -10.14
N TYR A 70 -14.56 -12.41 -9.23
CA TYR A 70 -13.17 -11.96 -9.26
C TYR A 70 -12.24 -13.12 -9.60
N ASP A 71 -11.12 -12.81 -10.24
CA ASP A 71 -10.03 -13.77 -10.45
C ASP A 71 -9.24 -14.00 -9.16
N LEU A 72 -9.18 -12.97 -8.30
CA LEU A 72 -8.52 -12.99 -7.00
C LEU A 72 -9.17 -11.97 -6.04
N VAL A 73 -9.34 -12.37 -4.79
CA VAL A 73 -9.71 -11.46 -3.70
C VAL A 73 -8.58 -11.43 -2.66
N VAL A 74 -8.18 -10.23 -2.27
CA VAL A 74 -7.02 -9.99 -1.42
C VAL A 74 -7.44 -9.19 -0.19
N GLN A 75 -7.10 -9.67 0.99
CA GLN A 75 -7.21 -8.90 2.21
C GLN A 75 -5.82 -8.50 2.69
N VAL A 76 -5.65 -7.23 3.07
CA VAL A 76 -4.35 -6.68 3.49
C VAL A 76 -4.36 -6.44 4.99
N HIS A 77 -3.37 -6.97 5.66
CA HIS A 77 -3.13 -6.93 7.10
C HIS A 77 -1.67 -6.63 7.42
N PHE A 78 -1.41 -6.38 8.68
CA PHE A 78 -0.08 -6.36 9.28
C PHE A 78 -0.06 -7.30 10.49
N ASN A 79 1.03 -8.01 10.68
CA ASN A 79 1.19 -9.01 11.74
C ASN A 79 1.55 -8.36 13.08
N ALA A 80 1.40 -9.11 14.17
CA ALA A 80 1.81 -8.74 15.52
C ALA A 80 2.23 -10.00 16.31
N GLY A 81 2.97 -9.82 17.40
CA GLY A 81 3.36 -10.91 18.29
C GLY A 81 4.86 -11.17 18.35
N GLY A 82 5.69 -10.12 18.16
CA GLY A 82 7.15 -10.17 18.37
C GLY A 82 7.93 -10.85 17.24
N GLY A 83 7.30 -11.01 16.06
CA GLY A 83 7.96 -11.56 14.89
C GLY A 83 8.59 -10.49 13.99
N THR A 84 9.14 -10.91 12.85
CA THR A 84 9.65 -10.03 11.78
C THR A 84 9.38 -10.64 10.41
N GLY A 85 9.16 -9.80 9.41
CA GLY A 85 9.03 -10.19 8.02
C GLY A 85 7.60 -10.34 7.53
N THR A 86 7.45 -10.83 6.31
CA THR A 86 6.20 -10.93 5.56
C THR A 86 5.75 -12.36 5.36
N GLU A 87 4.45 -12.60 5.37
CA GLU A 87 3.84 -13.88 5.02
C GLU A 87 2.51 -13.65 4.30
N THR A 88 2.07 -14.62 3.52
CA THR A 88 0.76 -14.57 2.88
C THR A 88 0.00 -15.86 3.14
N LEU A 89 -1.23 -15.71 3.59
CA LEU A 89 -2.09 -16.79 4.04
C LEU A 89 -3.06 -17.18 2.92
N TYR A 90 -3.31 -18.47 2.76
CA TYR A 90 -4.20 -19.02 1.74
C TYR A 90 -4.96 -20.25 2.26
N LYS A 91 -6.00 -20.67 1.50
CA LYS A 91 -6.72 -21.92 1.75
C LYS A 91 -6.75 -22.84 0.51
N SER A 92 -7.00 -22.29 -0.67
CA SER A 92 -7.12 -23.05 -1.91
C SER A 92 -5.80 -23.22 -2.66
N THR A 93 -5.72 -24.22 -3.54
CA THR A 93 -4.55 -24.42 -4.42
C THR A 93 -4.26 -23.20 -5.29
N THR A 94 -5.30 -22.58 -5.85
CA THR A 94 -5.16 -21.34 -6.62
C THR A 94 -4.68 -20.19 -5.74
N GLY A 95 -5.23 -20.05 -4.52
CA GLY A 95 -4.76 -19.08 -3.53
C GLY A 95 -3.30 -19.28 -3.16
N LYS A 96 -2.83 -20.54 -3.04
CA LYS A 96 -1.43 -20.88 -2.78
C LYS A 96 -0.48 -20.24 -3.79
N LYS A 97 -0.79 -20.38 -5.09
CA LYS A 97 0.02 -19.80 -6.16
C LYS A 97 0.22 -18.29 -5.99
N TYR A 98 -0.88 -17.56 -5.75
CA TYR A 98 -0.82 -16.12 -5.52
C TYR A 98 -0.08 -15.76 -4.21
N ALA A 99 -0.32 -16.52 -3.15
CA ALA A 99 0.34 -16.30 -1.87
C ALA A 99 1.87 -16.46 -1.97
N GLU A 100 2.34 -17.49 -2.67
CA GLU A 100 3.77 -17.71 -2.94
C GLU A 100 4.38 -16.57 -3.77
N GLN A 101 3.69 -16.11 -4.81
CA GLN A 101 4.13 -14.99 -5.64
C GLN A 101 4.24 -13.69 -4.84
N VAL A 102 3.21 -13.35 -4.05
CA VAL A 102 3.19 -12.14 -3.23
C VAL A 102 4.28 -12.19 -2.15
N THR A 103 4.40 -13.31 -1.43
CA THR A 103 5.45 -13.46 -0.40
C THR A 103 6.85 -13.37 -1.01
N LYS A 104 7.07 -13.99 -2.16
CA LYS A 104 8.34 -13.90 -2.89
C LYS A 104 8.65 -12.45 -3.30
N SER A 105 7.66 -11.73 -3.80
CA SER A 105 7.83 -10.33 -4.22
C SER A 105 8.15 -9.43 -3.01
N LEU A 106 7.36 -9.51 -1.92
CA LEU A 106 7.60 -8.78 -0.68
C LEU A 106 8.94 -9.14 -0.02
N GLY A 107 9.43 -10.36 -0.24
CA GLY A 107 10.73 -10.82 0.22
C GLY A 107 11.93 -10.11 -0.42
N LYS A 108 11.71 -9.27 -1.45
CA LYS A 108 12.72 -8.34 -1.96
C LYS A 108 13.00 -7.18 -0.98
N LEU A 109 12.12 -6.98 0.01
CA LEU A 109 12.23 -5.92 1.01
C LEU A 109 12.19 -6.44 2.45
N TYR A 110 11.34 -7.43 2.74
CA TYR A 110 11.14 -7.99 4.08
C TYR A 110 11.69 -9.41 4.18
N LYS A 111 11.99 -9.86 5.42
CA LYS A 111 12.30 -11.25 5.69
C LYS A 111 11.12 -12.13 5.29
N GLN A 112 11.34 -13.14 4.44
CA GLN A 112 10.30 -14.06 4.02
C GLN A 112 9.97 -15.07 5.12
N ARG A 113 8.68 -15.22 5.41
CA ARG A 113 8.13 -16.25 6.32
C ARG A 113 7.36 -17.32 5.54
N GLY A 114 7.22 -17.16 4.23
CA GLY A 114 6.57 -18.11 3.33
C GLY A 114 5.06 -17.89 3.20
N ALA A 115 4.47 -18.61 2.25
CA ALA A 115 3.03 -18.75 2.12
C ALA A 115 2.53 -19.85 3.07
N LYS A 116 1.41 -19.61 3.78
CA LYS A 116 0.91 -20.51 4.83
C LYS A 116 -0.54 -20.92 4.62
N LEU A 117 -0.80 -22.21 4.70
CA LEU A 117 -2.17 -22.74 4.71
C LEU A 117 -2.88 -22.35 6.01
N ARG A 118 -4.08 -21.78 5.91
CA ARG A 118 -4.94 -21.42 7.03
C ARG A 118 -6.40 -21.81 6.73
N ASN A 119 -6.98 -22.62 7.58
CA ASN A 119 -8.35 -23.12 7.43
C ASN A 119 -9.34 -22.48 8.41
N ASP A 120 -8.85 -21.62 9.29
CA ASP A 120 -9.59 -21.01 10.40
C ASP A 120 -9.98 -19.55 10.16
N LEU A 121 -9.44 -18.90 9.11
CA LEU A 121 -9.71 -17.49 8.84
C LEU A 121 -11.04 -17.29 8.11
N TYR A 122 -11.88 -16.40 8.66
CA TYR A 122 -13.19 -16.07 8.10
C TYR A 122 -13.12 -15.63 6.63
N TRP A 123 -12.18 -14.74 6.31
CA TRP A 123 -11.93 -14.27 4.95
C TRP A 123 -11.72 -15.40 3.96
N LEU A 124 -10.79 -16.29 4.26
CA LEU A 124 -10.42 -17.40 3.38
C LEU A 124 -11.52 -18.48 3.27
N ASN A 125 -12.43 -18.53 4.26
CA ASN A 125 -13.51 -19.51 4.30
C ASN A 125 -14.82 -19.02 3.69
N LYS A 126 -15.05 -17.70 3.65
CA LYS A 126 -16.34 -17.11 3.25
C LYS A 126 -16.29 -16.35 1.93
N THR A 127 -15.15 -16.33 1.25
CA THR A 127 -15.03 -15.79 -0.11
C THR A 127 -15.16 -16.89 -1.16
N ASN A 128 -15.84 -16.59 -2.27
CA ASN A 128 -16.12 -17.53 -3.36
C ASN A 128 -14.97 -17.63 -4.37
N ALA A 129 -14.27 -16.53 -4.60
CA ALA A 129 -13.09 -16.48 -5.48
C ALA A 129 -11.85 -17.01 -4.76
N PRO A 130 -10.79 -17.38 -5.51
CA PRO A 130 -9.47 -17.60 -4.89
C PRO A 130 -9.09 -16.44 -3.99
N ALA A 131 -8.75 -16.74 -2.73
CA ALA A 131 -8.51 -15.73 -1.70
C ALA A 131 -7.12 -15.86 -1.08
N ILE A 132 -6.51 -14.71 -0.80
CA ILE A 132 -5.30 -14.58 0.01
C ILE A 132 -5.48 -13.50 1.08
N LEU A 133 -4.71 -13.64 2.17
CA LEU A 133 -4.56 -12.61 3.20
C LEU A 133 -3.07 -12.31 3.34
N ILE A 134 -2.69 -11.07 3.15
CA ILE A 134 -1.30 -10.61 3.19
C ILE A 134 -1.01 -10.03 4.56
N GLU A 135 -0.02 -10.56 5.25
CA GLU A 135 0.61 -9.96 6.43
C GLU A 135 1.87 -9.24 5.95
N VAL A 136 1.77 -7.93 5.72
CA VAL A 136 2.82 -7.12 5.08
C VAL A 136 4.12 -7.17 5.87
N CYS A 137 4.05 -6.86 7.16
CA CYS A 137 5.15 -6.92 8.11
C CYS A 137 4.59 -6.82 9.54
N PHE A 138 5.43 -6.89 10.57
CA PHE A 138 4.99 -6.83 11.96
C PHE A 138 4.89 -5.38 12.46
N VAL A 139 3.73 -4.99 13.02
CA VAL A 139 3.51 -3.64 13.59
C VAL A 139 4.37 -3.36 14.82
N ASP A 140 4.74 -4.40 15.55
CA ASP A 140 5.55 -4.37 16.79
C ASP A 140 7.04 -4.66 16.54
N SER A 141 7.45 -4.79 15.29
CA SER A 141 8.85 -4.89 14.89
C SER A 141 9.37 -3.53 14.40
N LYS A 142 10.31 -2.94 15.14
CA LYS A 142 10.90 -1.65 14.72
C LYS A 142 11.65 -1.76 13.39
N VAL A 143 12.31 -2.88 13.12
CA VAL A 143 13.01 -3.12 11.85
C VAL A 143 12.03 -3.13 10.69
N ASP A 144 10.92 -3.86 10.82
CA ASP A 144 9.91 -3.97 9.78
C ASP A 144 9.22 -2.63 9.54
N THR A 145 8.85 -1.93 10.60
CA THR A 145 8.13 -0.64 10.51
C THR A 145 9.00 0.49 10.00
N ASP A 146 10.28 0.51 10.32
CA ASP A 146 11.24 1.46 9.73
C ASP A 146 11.42 1.20 8.22
N LEU A 147 11.47 -0.08 7.80
CA LEU A 147 11.50 -0.46 6.38
C LEU A 147 10.21 -0.03 5.67
N TYR A 148 9.05 -0.31 6.28
CA TYR A 148 7.76 0.05 5.73
C TYR A 148 7.63 1.57 5.54
N ASN A 149 7.86 2.34 6.60
CA ASN A 149 7.74 3.80 6.58
C ASN A 149 8.62 4.48 5.52
N LYS A 150 9.81 3.92 5.28
CA LYS A 150 10.74 4.40 4.23
C LYS A 150 10.34 3.95 2.82
N ASN A 151 9.50 2.91 2.68
CA ASN A 151 9.26 2.22 1.42
C ASN A 151 7.78 1.91 1.17
N ILE A 152 6.85 2.74 1.62
CA ILE A 152 5.39 2.46 1.49
C ILE A 152 5.00 2.22 0.03
N ASP A 153 5.42 3.10 -0.87
CA ASP A 153 5.14 2.97 -2.30
C ASP A 153 5.77 1.72 -2.92
N ARG A 154 7.03 1.41 -2.55
CA ARG A 154 7.71 0.18 -2.98
C ARG A 154 7.01 -1.07 -2.42
N THR A 155 6.54 -1.04 -1.19
CA THR A 155 5.76 -2.15 -0.59
C THR A 155 4.49 -2.39 -1.39
N ALA A 156 3.75 -1.34 -1.72
CA ALA A 156 2.55 -1.45 -2.55
C ALA A 156 2.86 -1.98 -3.97
N LYS A 157 3.97 -1.53 -4.57
CA LYS A 157 4.45 -2.03 -5.86
C LYS A 157 4.76 -3.53 -5.79
N LEU A 158 5.48 -3.98 -4.79
CA LEU A 158 5.82 -5.40 -4.60
C LEU A 158 4.57 -6.26 -4.39
N ILE A 159 3.56 -5.78 -3.66
CA ILE A 159 2.27 -6.47 -3.53
C ILE A 159 1.60 -6.60 -4.90
N ALA A 160 1.50 -5.51 -5.65
CA ALA A 160 0.87 -5.51 -6.97
C ALA A 160 1.60 -6.44 -7.94
N GLU A 161 2.94 -6.40 -7.99
CA GLU A 161 3.78 -7.30 -8.79
C GLU A 161 3.56 -8.78 -8.42
N GLY A 162 3.49 -9.08 -7.12
CA GLY A 162 3.20 -10.43 -6.64
C GLY A 162 1.81 -10.92 -7.05
N ILE A 163 0.80 -10.05 -7.02
CA ILE A 163 -0.57 -10.37 -7.45
C ILE A 163 -0.62 -10.72 -8.94
N ILE A 164 0.03 -9.94 -9.78
CA ILE A 164 -0.01 -10.15 -11.24
C ILE A 164 1.08 -11.10 -11.76
N GLY A 165 2.05 -11.46 -10.90
CA GLY A 165 3.13 -12.39 -11.23
C GLY A 165 4.18 -11.83 -12.20
N GLN A 166 4.25 -10.51 -12.37
CA GLN A 166 5.21 -9.82 -13.23
C GLN A 166 5.64 -8.48 -12.65
N GLU A 167 6.80 -7.99 -13.06
CA GLU A 167 7.27 -6.67 -12.63
C GLU A 167 6.48 -5.54 -13.28
N ILE A 168 6.16 -4.52 -12.49
CA ILE A 168 5.55 -3.29 -12.97
C ILE A 168 6.68 -2.36 -13.40
N VAL A 169 6.86 -2.23 -14.71
CA VAL A 169 7.75 -1.21 -15.27
C VAL A 169 6.98 0.09 -15.26
N GLU A 170 7.30 0.96 -14.32
CA GLU A 170 6.79 2.34 -14.37
C GLU A 170 7.45 2.99 -15.58
N LYS A 171 6.65 3.23 -16.64
CA LYS A 171 7.09 4.16 -17.68
C LYS A 171 7.43 5.46 -16.97
N PRO A 172 8.58 6.10 -17.28
CA PRO A 172 8.81 7.44 -16.81
C PRO A 172 7.51 8.22 -17.09
N VAL A 173 6.99 8.90 -16.07
CA VAL A 173 5.89 9.84 -16.31
C VAL A 173 6.47 10.82 -17.30
N GLU A 174 6.14 10.68 -18.57
CA GLU A 174 6.25 11.77 -19.52
C GLU A 174 5.31 12.84 -18.95
N THR A 175 5.86 13.69 -18.09
CA THR A 175 5.20 14.95 -17.81
C THR A 175 5.05 15.58 -19.19
N PRO A 176 3.80 15.82 -19.67
CA PRO A 176 3.67 16.59 -20.90
C PRO A 176 4.48 17.85 -20.66
N VAL A 177 5.51 18.04 -21.47
CA VAL A 177 6.26 19.30 -21.44
C VAL A 177 5.27 20.33 -21.92
N SER A 178 4.42 20.78 -20.99
CA SER A 178 3.61 21.96 -21.20
C SER A 178 4.62 23.10 -21.41
N SER A 179 4.57 23.72 -22.56
CA SER A 179 5.32 24.97 -22.82
C SER A 179 4.90 26.10 -21.86
N LYS A 180 3.85 25.87 -21.07
CA LYS A 180 3.42 26.78 -20.00
C LYS A 180 4.17 26.47 -18.72
N LYS A 181 5.07 27.37 -18.34
CA LYS A 181 5.69 27.32 -17.00
C LYS A 181 4.74 27.93 -15.99
N TYR A 182 4.46 27.20 -14.93
CA TYR A 182 3.69 27.71 -13.79
C TYR A 182 4.65 27.96 -12.63
N GLY A 183 4.63 29.19 -12.11
CA GLY A 183 5.39 29.58 -10.94
C GLY A 183 4.47 29.72 -9.73
N VAL A 184 4.95 29.31 -8.56
CA VAL A 184 4.26 29.56 -7.29
C VAL A 184 5.09 30.58 -6.50
N LYS A 185 4.49 31.73 -6.15
CA LYS A 185 5.10 32.68 -5.23
C LYS A 185 4.92 32.17 -3.80
N VAL A 186 6.00 31.70 -3.19
CA VAL A 186 5.94 31.06 -1.89
C VAL A 186 6.02 32.08 -0.76
N HIS A 187 6.85 33.10 -0.88
CA HIS A 187 7.06 34.12 0.16
C HIS A 187 7.73 35.38 -0.39
N SER A 188 7.63 36.50 0.33
CA SER A 188 8.42 37.69 0.10
C SER A 188 9.34 37.96 1.31
N PHE A 189 10.57 38.35 1.05
CA PHE A 189 11.61 38.62 2.03
C PHE A 189 11.95 40.11 2.07
N SER A 190 12.38 40.58 3.22
CA SER A 190 12.74 41.98 3.42
C SER A 190 14.10 42.35 2.79
N THR A 191 14.96 41.34 2.57
CA THR A 191 16.26 41.56 1.95
C THR A 191 16.55 40.52 0.88
N LYS A 192 17.42 40.90 -0.09
CA LYS A 192 17.88 40.01 -1.17
C LYS A 192 18.65 38.80 -0.64
N GLU A 193 19.44 39.01 0.42
CA GLU A 193 20.23 37.94 1.05
C GLU A 193 19.35 36.84 1.65
N GLN A 194 18.24 37.21 2.31
CA GLN A 194 17.26 36.26 2.83
C GLN A 194 16.59 35.48 1.72
N ALA A 195 16.19 36.15 0.64
CA ALA A 195 15.60 35.51 -0.52
C ALA A 195 16.58 34.52 -1.18
N GLN A 196 17.85 34.90 -1.31
CA GLN A 196 18.88 34.06 -1.90
C GLN A 196 19.18 32.82 -1.02
N SER A 197 19.23 32.98 0.30
CA SER A 197 19.43 31.87 1.24
C SER A 197 18.29 30.84 1.13
N PHE A 198 17.04 31.32 1.06
CA PHE A 198 15.89 30.44 0.87
C PHE A 198 15.90 29.73 -0.49
N SER A 199 16.26 30.44 -1.57
CA SER A 199 16.43 29.87 -2.91
C SER A 199 17.49 28.75 -2.92
N ASN A 200 18.61 28.96 -2.26
CA ASN A 200 19.67 27.93 -2.15
C ASN A 200 19.19 26.71 -1.36
N MET A 201 18.48 26.92 -0.26
CA MET A 201 17.89 25.81 0.53
C MET A 201 16.91 24.97 -0.27
N LEU A 202 16.06 25.59 -1.11
CA LEU A 202 15.14 24.89 -2.00
C LEU A 202 15.87 24.05 -3.04
N LYS A 203 16.97 24.56 -3.61
CA LYS A 203 17.82 23.83 -4.55
C LYS A 203 18.49 22.63 -3.90
N GLU A 204 19.08 22.81 -2.72
CA GLU A 204 19.84 21.76 -2.01
C GLU A 204 18.95 20.64 -1.46
N LYS A 205 17.84 21.02 -0.81
CA LYS A 205 16.98 20.03 -0.11
C LYS A 205 15.92 19.40 -1.02
N HIS A 206 15.48 20.10 -2.05
CA HIS A 206 14.32 19.66 -2.85
C HIS A 206 14.61 19.59 -4.34
N ASN A 207 15.85 19.86 -4.78
CA ASN A 207 16.23 19.95 -6.20
C ASN A 207 15.28 20.84 -7.01
N ALA A 208 14.76 21.90 -6.37
CA ALA A 208 13.76 22.79 -6.94
C ALA A 208 14.44 23.95 -7.69
N TYR A 209 13.90 24.28 -8.87
CA TYR A 209 14.30 25.52 -9.54
C TYR A 209 13.68 26.72 -8.82
N SER A 210 14.50 27.73 -8.51
CA SER A 210 14.04 28.95 -7.86
C SER A 210 14.80 30.17 -8.38
N GLU A 211 14.08 31.26 -8.56
CA GLU A 211 14.63 32.57 -8.96
C GLU A 211 14.32 33.58 -7.86
N VAL A 212 15.26 34.51 -7.67
CA VAL A 212 15.09 35.69 -6.81
C VAL A 212 14.88 36.89 -7.70
N TYR A 213 13.78 37.60 -7.51
CA TYR A 213 13.46 38.83 -8.22
C TYR A 213 12.89 39.90 -7.29
N GLU A 214 13.07 41.15 -7.66
CA GLU A 214 12.55 42.29 -6.91
C GLU A 214 11.05 42.41 -7.12
N VAL A 215 10.31 42.62 -6.03
CA VAL A 215 8.86 42.87 -6.05
C VAL A 215 8.62 44.32 -5.63
N ASN A 216 7.95 45.08 -6.49
CA ASN A 216 7.49 46.43 -6.19
C ASN A 216 6.23 46.40 -5.31
#